data_108a31629abbaaf09b17a2c38d80f702
#
_entry.id   108a31629abbaaf09b17a2c38d80f702
#
_cell.length_a   1.000
_cell.length_b   1.000
_cell.length_c   1.000
_cell.angle_alpha   90.00
_cell.angle_beta   90.00
_cell.angle_gamma   90.00
#
_symmetry.space_group_name_H-M   'P 1'
#
loop_
_entity.id
_entity.type
_entity.pdbx_description
1 polymer ?
#
loop_
_entity_poly.entity_id
_entity_poly.type
_entity_poly.pdbx_seq_one_letter_code
_entity_poly.pdbx_strand_id
1 'polypeptide(L)'
;MSYLCGIDEAGRGPLAGPVTAAAVVLGPETPRELLIDSKRLSPIKREVAAAEIRRTALYWGIGWADHREIDALNIHNAALLAMRRAYHSITLTMRSRGLQRIPISQVLVDGKFSPDLGAETAVRAVVGGDGTVPEISAASILAKTSRDRWMIEKDAVFPGYGFALHKGYPTADHRESIGRQGPSPIHRRSFRLVPSQSAS
;
A
#
# COMPACT_ATOMS: atom_id res chain seq x y z
N MET A 1 11.88 -24.95 8.33
CA MET A 1 10.64 -24.16 8.59
C MET A 1 10.29 -23.42 7.31
N SER A 2 9.03 -23.38 6.93
CA SER A 2 8.55 -22.58 5.80
C SER A 2 7.73 -21.39 6.33
N TYR A 3 7.78 -20.28 5.64
CA TYR A 3 7.15 -19.02 6.06
C TYR A 3 6.02 -18.62 5.13
N LEU A 4 5.09 -17.82 5.63
CA LEU A 4 4.06 -17.14 4.85
C LEU A 4 4.52 -15.72 4.51
N CYS A 5 4.14 -15.24 3.33
CA CYS A 5 4.27 -13.85 2.95
C CYS A 5 2.87 -13.24 2.82
N GLY A 6 2.60 -12.16 3.53
CA GLY A 6 1.37 -11.38 3.38
C GLY A 6 1.58 -10.19 2.45
N ILE A 7 0.58 -9.88 1.63
CA ILE A 7 0.57 -8.70 0.74
C ILE A 7 -0.75 -7.96 0.91
N ASP A 8 -0.66 -6.63 1.00
CA ASP A 8 -1.81 -5.72 0.97
C ASP A 8 -1.43 -4.39 0.32
N GLU A 9 -2.45 -3.59 -0.08
CA GLU A 9 -2.26 -2.29 -0.71
C GLU A 9 -3.00 -1.18 0.02
N ALA A 10 -2.54 0.05 -0.20
CA ALA A 10 -3.19 1.28 0.24
C ALA A 10 -3.26 2.30 -0.89
N GLY A 11 -4.34 3.07 -0.93
CA GLY A 11 -4.44 4.19 -1.85
C GLY A 11 -5.16 3.90 -3.17
N ARG A 12 -6.12 2.98 -3.21
CA ARG A 12 -6.95 2.75 -4.41
C ARG A 12 -7.94 3.88 -4.66
N GLY A 13 -8.61 4.38 -3.62
CA GLY A 13 -9.67 5.40 -3.74
C GLY A 13 -9.26 6.87 -3.86
N PRO A 14 -8.04 7.32 -3.47
CA PRO A 14 -7.62 8.70 -3.61
C PRO A 14 -7.63 9.22 -5.05
N LEU A 15 -7.87 10.54 -5.20
CA LEU A 15 -7.81 11.27 -6.47
C LEU A 15 -6.36 11.63 -6.87
N ALA A 16 -5.43 11.57 -5.93
CA ALA A 16 -4.03 11.95 -6.14
C ALA A 16 -3.06 10.97 -5.47
N GLY A 17 -1.85 10.92 -6.01
CA GLY A 17 -0.76 10.10 -5.50
C GLY A 17 -0.82 8.64 -5.94
N PRO A 18 0.19 7.85 -5.51
CA PRO A 18 0.34 6.45 -5.92
C PRO A 18 -0.65 5.51 -5.24
N VAL A 19 -0.79 4.31 -5.79
CA VAL A 19 -1.15 3.13 -5.04
C VAL A 19 0.13 2.47 -4.54
N THR A 20 0.12 2.03 -3.29
CA THR A 20 1.30 1.48 -2.60
C THR A 20 0.93 0.13 -2.05
N ALA A 21 1.78 -0.86 -2.26
CA ALA A 21 1.63 -2.18 -1.65
C ALA A 21 2.84 -2.50 -0.76
N ALA A 22 2.63 -3.38 0.19
CA ALA A 22 3.71 -3.98 0.97
C ALA A 22 3.61 -5.50 0.91
N ALA A 23 4.76 -6.16 1.02
CA ALA A 23 4.88 -7.58 1.21
C ALA A 23 5.70 -7.83 2.48
N VAL A 24 5.23 -8.72 3.36
CA VAL A 24 5.84 -8.95 4.68
C VAL A 24 5.94 -10.43 4.96
N VAL A 25 7.12 -10.85 5.42
CA VAL A 25 7.37 -12.18 6.01
C VAL A 25 7.68 -11.96 7.48
N LEU A 26 6.79 -12.38 8.37
CA LEU A 26 6.95 -12.18 9.79
C LEU A 26 8.00 -13.13 10.38
N GLY A 27 8.80 -12.60 11.32
CA GLY A 27 9.72 -13.37 12.14
C GLY A 27 9.08 -13.88 13.44
N PRO A 28 9.77 -14.75 14.15
CA PRO A 28 9.31 -15.23 15.46
C PRO A 28 9.25 -14.12 16.51
N GLU A 29 10.06 -13.08 16.36
CA GLU A 29 10.13 -11.94 17.28
C GLU A 29 9.10 -10.84 16.98
N THR A 30 8.33 -10.94 15.89
CA THR A 30 7.33 -9.92 15.56
C THR A 30 6.13 -10.05 16.50
N PRO A 31 5.82 -9.01 17.32
CA PRO A 31 4.69 -9.03 18.25
C PRO A 31 3.37 -9.11 17.49
N ARG A 32 2.65 -10.21 17.63
CA ARG A 32 1.42 -10.46 16.90
C ARG A 32 0.24 -9.63 17.41
N GLU A 33 0.28 -9.21 18.66
CA GLU A 33 -0.69 -8.33 19.30
C GLU A 33 -0.77 -6.94 18.65
N LEU A 34 0.31 -6.47 18.03
CA LEU A 34 0.33 -5.21 17.29
C LEU A 34 -0.39 -5.29 15.93
N LEU A 35 -0.66 -6.51 15.48
CA LEU A 35 -1.26 -6.79 14.17
C LEU A 35 -2.78 -7.02 14.26
N ILE A 36 -3.25 -7.28 15.47
CA ILE A 36 -4.68 -7.45 15.75
C ILE A 36 -5.34 -6.08 15.63
N ASP A 37 -6.35 -5.99 14.77
CA ASP A 37 -7.16 -4.77 14.61
C ASP A 37 -6.43 -3.55 13.98
N SER A 38 -5.57 -3.83 13.00
CA SER A 38 -4.80 -2.79 12.28
C SER A 38 -5.66 -1.64 11.73
N LYS A 39 -6.93 -1.92 11.41
CA LYS A 39 -7.91 -0.92 10.92
C LYS A 39 -8.30 0.11 11.99
N ARG A 40 -8.24 -0.25 13.27
CA ARG A 40 -8.59 0.63 14.40
C ARG A 40 -7.39 1.38 14.98
N LEU A 41 -6.19 1.13 14.49
CA LEU A 41 -5.01 1.84 14.98
C LEU A 41 -5.11 3.34 14.65
N SER A 42 -4.92 4.19 15.65
CA SER A 42 -4.70 5.61 15.42
C SER A 42 -3.43 5.83 14.55
N PRO A 43 -3.28 6.96 13.87
CA PRO A 43 -2.09 7.25 13.07
C PRO A 43 -0.79 7.05 13.84
N ILE A 44 -0.71 7.50 15.10
CA ILE A 44 0.47 7.37 15.95
C ILE A 44 0.75 5.88 16.26
N LYS A 45 -0.25 5.14 16.68
CA LYS A 45 -0.10 3.71 16.98
C LYS A 45 0.30 2.91 15.72
N ARG A 46 -0.20 3.30 14.54
CA ARG A 46 0.14 2.67 13.28
C ARG A 46 1.61 2.94 12.90
N GLU A 47 2.14 4.13 13.14
CA GLU A 47 3.57 4.43 12.93
C GLU A 47 4.47 3.62 13.88
N VAL A 48 4.08 3.47 15.14
CA VAL A 48 4.79 2.61 16.12
C VAL A 48 4.80 1.16 15.64
N ALA A 49 3.63 0.63 15.24
CA ALA A 49 3.53 -0.72 14.70
C ALA A 49 4.36 -0.91 13.43
N ALA A 50 4.36 0.08 12.52
CA ALA A 50 5.16 0.04 11.30
C ALA A 50 6.67 0.03 11.59
N ALA A 51 7.13 0.79 12.58
CA ALA A 51 8.53 0.78 13.01
C ALA A 51 8.92 -0.59 13.57
N GLU A 52 8.07 -1.16 14.40
CA GLU A 52 8.30 -2.48 15.00
C GLU A 52 8.30 -3.61 13.96
N ILE A 53 7.36 -3.60 13.01
CA ILE A 53 7.35 -4.54 11.89
C ILE A 53 8.66 -4.45 11.08
N ARG A 54 9.12 -3.25 10.75
CA ARG A 54 10.38 -3.05 10.00
C ARG A 54 11.60 -3.56 10.76
N ARG A 55 11.57 -3.52 12.08
CA ARG A 55 12.66 -3.98 12.95
C ARG A 55 12.68 -5.50 13.11
N THR A 56 11.51 -6.14 13.22
CA THR A 56 11.37 -7.55 13.67
C THR A 56 10.94 -8.53 12.57
N ALA A 57 10.35 -8.04 11.48
CA ALA A 57 10.02 -8.90 10.36
C ALA A 57 11.29 -9.48 9.72
N LEU A 58 11.23 -10.74 9.31
CA LEU A 58 12.34 -11.37 8.57
C LEU A 58 12.61 -10.64 7.27
N TYR A 59 11.55 -10.32 6.54
CA TYR A 59 11.62 -9.54 5.31
C TYR A 59 10.38 -8.67 5.15
N TRP A 60 10.59 -7.53 4.55
CA TRP A 60 9.52 -6.69 4.05
C TRP A 60 9.97 -5.94 2.79
N GLY A 61 9.02 -5.58 1.96
CA GLY A 61 9.26 -4.79 0.75
C GLY A 61 8.07 -3.89 0.47
N ILE A 62 8.34 -2.73 -0.14
CA ILE A 62 7.33 -1.77 -0.58
C ILE A 62 7.37 -1.68 -2.09
N GLY A 63 6.20 -1.69 -2.71
CA GLY A 63 6.02 -1.49 -4.14
C GLY A 63 5.06 -0.33 -4.40
N TRP A 64 5.32 0.42 -5.46
CA TRP A 64 4.59 1.62 -5.84
C TRP A 64 4.13 1.50 -7.29
N ALA A 65 2.93 2.00 -7.58
CA ALA A 65 2.55 2.40 -8.92
C ALA A 65 2.05 3.85 -8.86
N ASP A 66 2.65 4.72 -9.65
CA ASP A 66 2.38 6.16 -9.60
C ASP A 66 1.06 6.52 -10.30
N HIS A 67 0.69 7.79 -10.25
CA HIS A 67 -0.54 8.29 -10.85
C HIS A 67 -0.59 8.10 -12.38
N ARG A 68 0.56 8.12 -13.08
CA ARG A 68 0.64 7.92 -14.53
C ARG A 68 0.42 6.45 -14.88
N GLU A 69 0.99 5.55 -14.08
CA GLU A 69 0.77 4.10 -14.22
C GLU A 69 -0.69 3.75 -13.90
N ILE A 70 -1.31 4.42 -12.91
CA ILE A 70 -2.74 4.26 -12.61
C ILE A 70 -3.60 4.72 -13.80
N ASP A 71 -3.26 5.86 -14.39
CA ASP A 71 -3.99 6.39 -15.55
C ASP A 71 -3.85 5.48 -16.79
N ALA A 72 -2.69 4.87 -16.99
CA ALA A 72 -2.41 3.97 -18.11
C ALA A 72 -3.00 2.57 -17.94
N LEU A 73 -2.94 2.00 -16.72
CA LEU A 73 -3.26 0.59 -16.46
C LEU A 73 -4.65 0.39 -15.83
N ASN A 74 -5.31 1.42 -15.37
CA ASN A 74 -6.36 1.49 -14.36
C ASN A 74 -5.90 1.11 -12.95
N ILE A 75 -6.72 1.46 -11.94
CA ILE A 75 -6.35 1.26 -10.51
C ILE A 75 -6.23 -0.21 -10.11
N HIS A 76 -6.99 -1.12 -10.73
CA HIS A 76 -6.91 -2.53 -10.44
C HIS A 76 -5.54 -3.11 -10.85
N ASN A 77 -5.16 -2.91 -12.10
CA ASN A 77 -3.88 -3.41 -12.62
C ASN A 77 -2.68 -2.70 -11.99
N ALA A 78 -2.79 -1.41 -11.70
CA ALA A 78 -1.75 -0.67 -10.98
C ALA A 78 -1.56 -1.18 -9.55
N ALA A 79 -2.62 -1.58 -8.85
CA ALA A 79 -2.51 -2.22 -7.53
C ALA A 79 -1.79 -3.57 -7.61
N LEU A 80 -2.14 -4.42 -8.58
CA LEU A 80 -1.44 -5.69 -8.82
C LEU A 80 0.03 -5.48 -9.17
N LEU A 81 0.34 -4.45 -9.96
CA LEU A 81 1.72 -4.07 -10.27
C LEU A 81 2.50 -3.65 -9.01
N ALA A 82 1.88 -2.83 -8.15
CA ALA A 82 2.48 -2.44 -6.88
C ALA A 82 2.74 -3.65 -5.96
N MET A 83 1.79 -4.59 -5.87
CA MET A 83 1.95 -5.83 -5.11
C MET A 83 3.11 -6.69 -5.65
N ARG A 84 3.20 -6.86 -6.98
CA ARG A 84 4.31 -7.57 -7.62
C ARG A 84 5.65 -6.92 -7.31
N ARG A 85 5.74 -5.59 -7.38
CA ARG A 85 6.96 -4.83 -7.03
C ARG A 85 7.34 -4.99 -5.56
N ALA A 86 6.36 -4.99 -4.65
CA ALA A 86 6.59 -5.22 -3.23
C ALA A 86 7.21 -6.59 -2.97
N TYR A 87 6.66 -7.65 -3.56
CA TYR A 87 7.20 -9.00 -3.46
C TYR A 87 8.60 -9.13 -4.06
N HIS A 88 8.83 -8.59 -5.25
CA HIS A 88 10.16 -8.61 -5.87
C HIS A 88 11.20 -7.83 -5.07
N SER A 89 10.81 -6.75 -4.38
CA SER A 89 11.70 -6.00 -3.48
C SER A 89 12.25 -6.89 -2.36
N ILE A 90 11.45 -7.80 -1.79
CA ILE A 90 11.93 -8.80 -0.81
C ILE A 90 12.99 -9.70 -1.45
N THR A 91 12.72 -10.25 -2.61
CA THR A 91 13.63 -11.21 -3.27
C THR A 91 14.96 -10.57 -3.68
N LEU A 92 14.95 -9.31 -4.10
CA LEU A 92 16.16 -8.54 -4.39
C LEU A 92 17.00 -8.30 -3.13
N THR A 93 16.35 -7.93 -2.02
CA THR A 93 17.03 -7.71 -0.73
C THR A 93 17.69 -8.99 -0.23
N MET A 94 17.04 -10.14 -0.36
CA MET A 94 17.64 -11.46 -0.03
C MET A 94 18.90 -11.70 -0.83
N ARG A 95 18.85 -11.53 -2.16
CA ARG A 95 19.99 -11.74 -3.07
C ARG A 95 21.16 -10.81 -2.77
N SER A 96 20.90 -9.52 -2.57
CA SER A 96 21.95 -8.51 -2.32
C SER A 96 22.69 -8.70 -1.01
N ARG A 97 22.05 -9.32 -0.01
CA ARG A 97 22.64 -9.61 1.30
C ARG A 97 23.30 -10.97 1.38
N GLY A 98 23.34 -11.75 0.30
CA GLY A 98 23.88 -13.11 0.31
C GLY A 98 23.14 -14.07 1.25
N LEU A 99 21.91 -13.72 1.63
CA LEU A 99 21.11 -14.53 2.52
C LEU A 99 20.53 -15.72 1.76
N GLN A 100 20.57 -16.89 2.39
CA GLN A 100 19.90 -18.07 1.86
C GLN A 100 18.41 -17.74 1.66
N ARG A 101 17.87 -18.16 0.51
CA ARG A 101 16.44 -17.99 0.20
C ARG A 101 15.62 -18.69 1.29
N ILE A 102 14.94 -17.90 2.13
CA ILE A 102 13.98 -18.47 3.07
C ILE A 102 12.85 -19.09 2.25
N PRO A 103 12.47 -20.34 2.49
CA PRO A 103 11.40 -20.98 1.78
C PRO A 103 10.05 -20.32 2.16
N ILE A 104 9.53 -19.48 1.28
CA ILE A 104 8.17 -18.97 1.36
C ILE A 104 7.26 -20.06 0.80
N SER A 105 6.45 -20.68 1.66
CA SER A 105 5.56 -21.76 1.25
C SER A 105 4.32 -21.25 0.51
N GLN A 106 3.85 -20.05 0.87
CA GLN A 106 2.67 -19.45 0.27
C GLN A 106 2.70 -17.93 0.42
N VAL A 107 2.19 -17.23 -0.59
CA VAL A 107 1.89 -15.80 -0.56
C VAL A 107 0.38 -15.60 -0.41
N LEU A 108 -0.02 -14.87 0.62
CA LEU A 108 -1.40 -14.53 0.92
C LEU A 108 -1.63 -13.05 0.60
N VAL A 109 -2.65 -12.75 -0.20
CA VAL A 109 -2.93 -11.39 -0.70
C VAL A 109 -4.31 -10.96 -0.23
N ASP A 110 -4.45 -9.75 0.32
CA ASP A 110 -5.77 -9.24 0.68
C ASP A 110 -6.67 -9.06 -0.55
N GLY A 111 -7.97 -9.35 -0.36
CA GLY A 111 -8.99 -9.14 -1.39
C GLY A 111 -9.31 -10.37 -2.23
N LYS A 112 -9.78 -10.13 -3.46
CA LYS A 112 -10.30 -11.16 -4.38
C LYS A 112 -9.31 -11.54 -5.49
N PHE A 113 -8.27 -10.77 -5.71
CA PHE A 113 -7.35 -10.90 -6.82
C PHE A 113 -5.91 -10.95 -6.31
N SER A 114 -5.07 -11.66 -7.03
CA SER A 114 -3.65 -11.79 -6.72
C SER A 114 -2.79 -11.37 -7.90
N PRO A 115 -1.60 -10.80 -7.66
CA PRO A 115 -0.64 -10.52 -8.71
C PRO A 115 -0.04 -11.81 -9.27
N ASP A 116 0.42 -11.76 -10.51
CA ASP A 116 1.29 -12.78 -11.07
C ASP A 116 2.70 -12.62 -10.47
N LEU A 117 3.13 -13.60 -9.68
CA LEU A 117 4.45 -13.65 -9.03
C LEU A 117 5.38 -14.71 -9.64
N GLY A 118 4.97 -15.33 -10.74
CA GLY A 118 5.67 -16.43 -11.39
C GLY A 118 5.10 -17.82 -11.03
N ALA A 119 5.26 -18.76 -11.94
CA ALA A 119 4.62 -20.09 -11.87
C ALA A 119 5.00 -20.94 -10.64
N GLU A 120 6.18 -20.71 -10.07
CA GLU A 120 6.66 -21.45 -8.90
C GLU A 120 6.18 -20.87 -7.55
N THR A 121 5.46 -19.74 -7.56
CA THR A 121 4.99 -19.07 -6.35
C THR A 121 3.54 -19.42 -6.07
N ALA A 122 3.27 -20.16 -5.00
CA ALA A 122 1.91 -20.43 -4.55
C ALA A 122 1.26 -19.14 -4.00
N VAL A 123 0.31 -18.56 -4.73
CA VAL A 123 -0.39 -17.32 -4.35
C VAL A 123 -1.86 -17.62 -4.08
N ARG A 124 -2.41 -17.05 -3.00
CA ARG A 124 -3.83 -17.16 -2.66
C ARG A 124 -4.40 -15.81 -2.22
N ALA A 125 -5.49 -15.40 -2.84
CA ALA A 125 -6.29 -14.26 -2.40
C ALA A 125 -7.14 -14.63 -1.16
N VAL A 126 -7.22 -13.71 -0.19
CA VAL A 126 -7.94 -13.87 1.08
C VAL A 126 -8.80 -12.63 1.31
N VAL A 127 -10.10 -12.76 1.20
CA VAL A 127 -11.03 -11.64 1.43
C VAL A 127 -11.03 -11.24 2.90
N GLY A 128 -10.71 -9.99 3.20
CA GLY A 128 -10.59 -9.46 4.56
C GLY A 128 -9.41 -10.06 5.33
N GLY A 129 -8.36 -10.44 4.60
CA GLY A 129 -7.14 -11.03 5.16
C GLY A 129 -6.41 -10.09 6.12
N ASP A 130 -6.51 -8.79 5.91
CA ASP A 130 -5.93 -7.75 6.77
C ASP A 130 -6.47 -7.78 8.22
N GLY A 131 -7.67 -8.33 8.43
CA GLY A 131 -8.25 -8.54 9.77
C GLY A 131 -8.04 -9.94 10.34
N THR A 132 -7.54 -10.90 9.57
CA THR A 132 -7.51 -12.33 9.97
C THR A 132 -6.14 -12.99 9.83
N VAL A 133 -5.27 -12.47 8.96
CA VAL A 133 -3.94 -13.02 8.67
C VAL A 133 -2.87 -12.03 9.11
N PRO A 134 -2.06 -12.35 10.12
CA PRO A 134 -1.05 -11.43 10.66
C PRO A 134 -0.08 -10.86 9.62
N GLU A 135 0.37 -11.66 8.67
CA GLU A 135 1.28 -11.25 7.59
C GLU A 135 0.62 -10.20 6.67
N ILE A 136 -0.69 -10.36 6.36
CA ILE A 136 -1.46 -9.38 5.56
C ILE A 136 -1.70 -8.11 6.39
N SER A 137 -2.04 -8.25 7.68
CA SER A 137 -2.22 -7.10 8.58
C SER A 137 -0.93 -6.26 8.68
N ALA A 138 0.22 -6.90 8.80
CA ALA A 138 1.52 -6.22 8.80
C ALA A 138 1.79 -5.50 7.46
N ALA A 139 1.45 -6.13 6.33
CA ALA A 139 1.55 -5.53 5.01
C ALA A 139 0.64 -4.29 4.88
N SER A 140 -0.61 -4.39 5.36
CA SER A 140 -1.56 -3.27 5.41
C SER A 140 -1.00 -2.06 6.15
N ILE A 141 -0.44 -2.28 7.34
CA ILE A 141 0.21 -1.24 8.16
C ILE A 141 1.37 -0.59 7.38
N LEU A 142 2.26 -1.37 6.77
CA LEU A 142 3.40 -0.84 6.04
C LEU A 142 2.98 -0.10 4.77
N ALA A 143 2.04 -0.62 4.00
CA ALA A 143 1.54 0.03 2.79
C ALA A 143 0.90 1.39 3.15
N LYS A 144 0.03 1.41 4.17
CA LYS A 144 -0.66 2.62 4.62
C LYS A 144 0.30 3.68 5.15
N THR A 145 1.22 3.32 6.05
CA THR A 145 2.15 4.29 6.62
C THR A 145 3.13 4.84 5.58
N SER A 146 3.63 3.99 4.68
CA SER A 146 4.52 4.43 3.61
C SER A 146 3.82 5.42 2.68
N ARG A 147 2.58 5.12 2.26
CA ARG A 147 1.80 6.01 1.41
C ARG A 147 1.44 7.33 2.09
N ASP A 148 0.98 7.27 3.34
CA ASP A 148 0.58 8.47 4.07
C ASP A 148 1.76 9.43 4.28
N ARG A 149 2.95 8.90 4.58
CA ARG A 149 4.19 9.69 4.67
C ARG A 149 4.53 10.37 3.35
N TRP A 150 4.46 9.64 2.25
CA TRP A 150 4.68 10.20 0.92
C TRP A 150 3.69 11.34 0.61
N MET A 151 2.41 11.19 0.96
CA MET A 151 1.41 12.25 0.76
C MET A 151 1.67 13.48 1.63
N ILE A 152 2.16 13.31 2.86
CA ILE A 152 2.56 14.42 3.74
C ILE A 152 3.75 15.17 3.13
N GLU A 153 4.76 14.47 2.63
CA GLU A 153 5.90 15.09 1.94
C GLU A 153 5.47 15.86 0.68
N LYS A 154 4.47 15.36 -0.05
CA LYS A 154 3.94 16.03 -1.24
C LYS A 154 3.08 17.26 -0.94
N ASP A 155 2.55 17.38 0.27
CA ASP A 155 1.84 18.58 0.69
C ASP A 155 2.73 19.82 0.69
N ALA A 156 3.98 19.68 1.10
CA ALA A 156 4.97 20.76 1.04
C ALA A 156 5.37 21.13 -0.40
N VAL A 157 5.34 20.16 -1.33
CA VAL A 157 5.70 20.39 -2.75
C VAL A 157 4.53 21.00 -3.53
N PHE A 158 3.31 20.67 -3.15
CA PHE A 158 2.07 21.14 -3.79
C PHE A 158 1.15 21.77 -2.74
N PRO A 159 1.48 22.97 -2.25
CA PRO A 159 0.70 23.62 -1.21
C PRO A 159 -0.72 23.98 -1.67
N GLY A 160 -1.64 24.03 -0.71
CA GLY A 160 -3.03 24.46 -0.95
C GLY A 160 -3.99 23.34 -1.35
N TYR A 161 -3.50 22.09 -1.56
CA TYR A 161 -4.38 20.93 -1.78
C TYR A 161 -4.77 20.22 -0.48
N GLY A 162 -3.99 20.32 0.59
CA GLY A 162 -4.25 19.69 1.87
C GLY A 162 -3.93 18.18 1.90
N PHE A 163 -2.95 17.74 1.13
CA PHE A 163 -2.56 16.33 1.06
C PHE A 163 -2.11 15.74 2.39
N ALA A 164 -1.54 16.57 3.27
CA ALA A 164 -1.17 16.14 4.62
C ALA A 164 -2.38 15.76 5.48
N LEU A 165 -3.57 16.31 5.22
CA LEU A 165 -4.79 16.02 5.97
C LEU A 165 -5.49 14.79 5.41
N HIS A 166 -5.95 14.85 4.18
CA HIS A 166 -6.82 13.85 3.56
C HIS A 166 -6.08 12.81 2.71
N LYS A 167 -4.75 12.87 2.59
CA LYS A 167 -3.92 11.89 1.86
C LYS A 167 -4.37 11.67 0.39
N GLY A 168 -4.97 12.70 -0.22
CA GLY A 168 -5.49 12.65 -1.59
C GLY A 168 -6.87 12.02 -1.74
N TYR A 169 -7.57 11.64 -0.66
CA TYR A 169 -8.94 11.14 -0.72
C TYR A 169 -9.93 12.21 -1.17
N PRO A 170 -11.08 11.83 -1.77
CA PRO A 170 -12.05 12.76 -2.37
C PRO A 170 -12.92 13.47 -1.34
N THR A 171 -12.31 14.14 -0.35
CA THR A 171 -13.02 15.00 0.61
C THR A 171 -13.57 16.24 -0.07
N ALA A 172 -14.51 16.94 0.58
CA ALA A 172 -15.05 18.21 0.10
C ALA A 172 -13.91 19.23 -0.13
N ASP A 173 -13.04 19.41 0.87
CA ASP A 173 -11.90 20.34 0.82
C ASP A 173 -10.94 20.02 -0.32
N HIS A 174 -10.66 18.73 -0.59
CA HIS A 174 -9.81 18.32 -1.70
C HIS A 174 -10.43 18.67 -3.06
N ARG A 175 -11.72 18.41 -3.23
CA ARG A 175 -12.45 18.76 -4.45
C ARG A 175 -12.56 20.27 -4.67
N GLU A 176 -12.78 21.03 -3.61
CA GLU A 176 -12.78 22.49 -3.64
C GLU A 176 -11.41 23.03 -4.06
N SER A 177 -10.33 22.50 -3.48
CA SER A 177 -8.96 22.87 -3.84
C SER A 177 -8.67 22.58 -5.31
N ILE A 178 -9.13 21.44 -5.84
CA ILE A 178 -9.02 21.13 -7.27
C ILE A 178 -9.84 22.11 -8.11
N GLY A 179 -11.04 22.48 -7.69
CA GLY A 179 -11.88 23.45 -8.37
C GLY A 179 -11.24 24.85 -8.45
N ARG A 180 -10.58 25.27 -7.36
CA ARG A 180 -9.96 26.60 -7.26
C ARG A 180 -8.65 26.74 -8.04
N GLN A 181 -7.77 25.72 -8.00
CA GLN A 181 -6.41 25.83 -8.56
C GLN A 181 -6.09 24.80 -9.66
N GLY A 182 -7.07 24.02 -10.07
CA GLY A 182 -6.87 22.93 -11.02
C GLY A 182 -6.20 21.70 -10.37
N PRO A 183 -6.06 20.60 -11.10
CA PRO A 183 -5.37 19.41 -10.59
C PRO A 183 -3.86 19.56 -10.60
N SER A 184 -3.19 19.20 -9.51
CA SER A 184 -1.72 19.14 -9.43
C SER A 184 -1.13 18.04 -10.32
N PRO A 185 0.21 18.05 -10.56
CA PRO A 185 0.89 17.03 -11.36
C PRO A 185 0.71 15.59 -10.86
N ILE A 186 0.37 15.38 -9.59
CA ILE A 186 0.20 14.03 -9.02
C ILE A 186 -1.26 13.55 -8.99
N HIS A 187 -2.20 14.30 -9.56
CA HIS A 187 -3.59 13.86 -9.66
C HIS A 187 -3.76 12.79 -10.75
N ARG A 188 -4.67 11.85 -10.49
CA ARG A 188 -5.04 10.77 -11.40
C ARG A 188 -6.04 11.26 -12.40
N ARG A 189 -5.63 11.47 -13.64
CA ARG A 189 -6.45 12.04 -14.71
C ARG A 189 -7.60 11.15 -15.17
N SER A 190 -7.46 9.84 -14.98
CA SER A 190 -8.50 8.85 -15.26
C SER A 190 -9.61 8.82 -14.18
N PHE A 191 -9.42 9.51 -13.05
CA PHE A 191 -10.42 9.58 -11.98
C PHE A 191 -11.30 10.82 -12.17
N ARG A 192 -12.56 10.72 -11.69
CA ARG A 192 -13.49 11.86 -11.67
C ARG A 192 -13.08 12.85 -10.57
N LEU A 193 -12.30 13.85 -10.93
CA LEU A 193 -11.70 14.82 -10.00
C LEU A 193 -12.73 15.76 -9.40
N VAL A 194 -13.67 16.26 -10.22
CA VAL A 194 -14.75 17.18 -9.81
C VAL A 194 -16.08 16.51 -10.08
N PRO A 195 -17.11 16.67 -9.23
CA PRO A 195 -18.46 16.23 -9.55
C PRO A 195 -18.91 16.89 -10.87
N SER A 196 -19.65 16.15 -11.72
CA SER A 196 -20.35 16.82 -12.81
C SER A 196 -21.33 17.82 -12.16
N GLN A 197 -21.29 19.07 -12.58
CA GLN A 197 -22.40 19.96 -12.28
C GLN A 197 -23.65 19.27 -12.84
N SER A 198 -24.61 18.94 -11.96
CA SER A 198 -25.94 18.56 -12.39
C SER A 198 -26.46 19.75 -13.16
N ALA A 199 -26.70 19.56 -14.45
CA ALA A 199 -27.43 20.54 -15.28
C ALA A 199 -28.78 20.74 -14.55
N SER A 200 -28.97 21.95 -14.07
CA SER A 200 -30.25 22.45 -13.51
C SER A 200 -31.24 22.60 -14.64
#